data_69bdb6ba337988c81e425a18211ac179
#
_entry.id   69bdb6ba337988c81e425a18211ac179
#
_cell.length_a   1.000
_cell.length_b   1.000
_cell.length_c   1.000
_cell.angle_alpha   90.00
_cell.angle_beta   90.00
_cell.angle_gamma   90.00
#
_symmetry.space_group_name_H-M   'P 1'
#
loop_
_entity.id
_entity.type
_entity.pdbx_description
1 polymer ?
#
loop_
_entity_poly.entity_id
_entity_poly.type
_entity_poly.pdbx_seq_one_letter_code
_entity_poly.pdbx_strand_id
1 'polypeptide(L)'
;MRQIPAGQEAGKPNFSFTALHQRVTIVDMKYGTKAIKQAVLEIWPNPNPERDYLIDITYPEFTCLCPRSGYPDFATIRITYTPDKKVVELKSLKLYLNSFRDQNVSHESVTNLIFDVLKKNLRPRALEVVGDFNVRGNVKTVIRVKM
;
A
#
# COMPACT_ATOMS: atom_id res chain seq x y z
N MET A 1 -53.19 27.87 -36.83
CA MET A 1 -51.77 27.59 -36.63
C MET A 1 -51.30 28.34 -35.40
N ARG A 2 -51.07 27.63 -34.26
CA ARG A 2 -50.52 28.24 -33.05
C ARG A 2 -49.02 27.86 -32.96
N GLN A 3 -48.16 28.87 -32.91
CA GLN A 3 -46.72 28.70 -32.72
C GLN A 3 -46.43 28.30 -31.28
N ILE A 4 -45.57 27.30 -31.12
CA ILE A 4 -45.05 26.82 -29.82
C ILE A 4 -43.73 27.59 -29.57
N PRO A 5 -43.53 28.22 -28.41
CA PRO A 5 -42.26 28.87 -28.10
C PRO A 5 -41.16 27.86 -27.75
N ALA A 6 -39.92 28.15 -28.23
CA ALA A 6 -38.73 27.37 -28.05
C ALA A 6 -38.35 27.23 -26.55
N GLY A 7 -37.95 26.02 -26.21
CA GLY A 7 -37.57 25.64 -24.83
C GLY A 7 -36.30 26.35 -24.34
N GLN A 8 -36.34 26.70 -23.09
CA GLN A 8 -35.21 27.19 -22.31
C GLN A 8 -34.18 26.07 -22.14
N GLU A 9 -32.94 26.34 -22.51
CA GLU A 9 -31.81 25.47 -22.21
C GLU A 9 -31.56 25.45 -20.70
N ALA A 10 -31.66 24.27 -20.12
CA ALA A 10 -31.27 24.03 -18.72
C ALA A 10 -29.76 24.23 -18.56
N GLY A 11 -29.37 25.22 -17.78
CA GLY A 11 -27.98 25.53 -17.48
C GLY A 11 -27.28 24.35 -16.82
N LYS A 12 -26.16 23.91 -17.41
CA LYS A 12 -25.26 22.92 -16.85
C LYS A 12 -24.66 23.48 -15.54
N PRO A 13 -24.62 22.71 -14.45
CA PRO A 13 -23.96 23.17 -13.23
C PRO A 13 -22.47 23.35 -13.50
N ASN A 14 -21.99 24.58 -13.36
CA ASN A 14 -20.56 24.91 -13.39
C ASN A 14 -19.92 24.45 -12.08
N PHE A 15 -19.36 23.25 -12.05
CA PHE A 15 -18.44 22.83 -10.99
C PHE A 15 -17.07 23.45 -11.25
N SER A 16 -16.85 24.64 -10.72
CA SER A 16 -15.52 25.23 -10.64
C SER A 16 -14.72 24.50 -9.54
N PHE A 17 -13.92 23.52 -9.93
CA PHE A 17 -12.88 22.95 -9.06
C PHE A 17 -11.73 23.96 -8.96
N THR A 18 -11.90 24.96 -8.13
CA THR A 18 -10.78 25.78 -7.68
C THR A 18 -9.99 24.92 -6.68
N ALA A 19 -8.99 24.20 -7.18
CA ALA A 19 -8.04 23.48 -6.35
C ALA A 19 -7.26 24.50 -5.53
N LEU A 20 -7.73 24.80 -4.30
CA LEU A 20 -6.89 25.40 -3.28
C LEU A 20 -5.81 24.37 -2.93
N HIS A 21 -4.63 24.53 -3.52
CA HIS A 21 -3.40 23.87 -3.06
C HIS A 21 -3.01 24.53 -1.71
N GLN A 22 -3.74 24.17 -0.65
CA GLN A 22 -3.26 24.43 0.71
C GLN A 22 -1.98 23.59 0.88
N ARG A 23 -0.84 24.26 1.04
CA ARG A 23 0.37 23.64 1.57
C ARG A 23 0.07 23.20 3.00
N VAL A 24 -0.36 21.97 3.19
CA VAL A 24 -0.55 21.37 4.50
C VAL A 24 0.85 21.25 5.13
N THR A 25 1.13 22.11 6.11
CA THR A 25 2.34 22.00 6.92
C THR A 25 2.24 20.74 7.80
N ILE A 26 3.39 20.15 8.16
CA ILE A 26 3.46 18.92 9.00
C ILE A 26 2.65 19.07 10.30
N VAL A 27 2.47 20.30 10.77
CA VAL A 27 1.73 20.62 12.00
C VAL A 27 0.22 20.34 11.86
N ASP A 28 -0.36 20.48 10.66
CA ASP A 28 -1.79 20.29 10.40
C ASP A 28 -2.16 18.85 10.01
N MET A 29 -1.18 17.96 9.98
CA MET A 29 -1.42 16.55 9.57
C MET A 29 -2.04 15.75 10.72
N LYS A 30 -3.09 14.98 10.39
CA LYS A 30 -3.66 14.00 11.33
C LYS A 30 -2.58 13.03 11.82
N TYR A 31 -2.70 12.59 13.09
CA TYR A 31 -1.72 11.71 13.74
C TYR A 31 -1.33 10.49 12.89
N GLY A 32 -2.31 9.78 12.32
CA GLY A 32 -2.04 8.60 11.49
C GLY A 32 -1.23 8.92 10.22
N THR A 33 -1.54 10.01 9.55
CA THR A 33 -0.80 10.47 8.36
C THR A 33 0.64 10.84 8.70
N LYS A 34 0.85 11.52 9.85
CA LYS A 34 2.18 11.85 10.36
C LYS A 34 2.98 10.59 10.68
N ALA A 35 2.37 9.63 11.39
CA ALA A 35 3.00 8.37 11.76
C ALA A 35 3.45 7.57 10.53
N ILE A 36 2.61 7.50 9.48
CA ILE A 36 2.95 6.81 8.22
C ILE A 36 4.12 7.49 7.51
N LYS A 37 4.12 8.84 7.42
CA LYS A 37 5.20 9.57 6.75
C LYS A 37 6.55 9.50 7.47
N GLN A 38 6.53 9.30 8.78
CA GLN A 38 7.73 9.16 9.62
C GLN A 38 8.10 7.70 9.89
N ALA A 39 7.38 6.74 9.30
CA ALA A 39 7.60 5.33 9.55
C ALA A 39 8.98 4.88 9.06
N VAL A 40 9.72 4.26 9.98
CA VAL A 40 10.96 3.54 9.70
C VAL A 40 10.72 2.09 10.11
N LEU A 41 11.11 1.15 9.25
CA LEU A 41 10.99 -0.28 9.57
C LEU A 41 11.95 -0.64 10.70
N GLU A 42 11.41 -1.06 11.84
CA GLU A 42 12.17 -1.45 13.02
C GLU A 42 12.41 -2.96 13.04
N ILE A 43 13.58 -3.32 13.54
CA ILE A 43 14.05 -4.70 13.59
C ILE A 43 14.47 -5.01 15.01
N TRP A 44 14.01 -6.13 15.54
CA TRP A 44 14.38 -6.62 16.86
C TRP A 44 15.29 -7.84 16.78
N PRO A 45 16.09 -8.14 17.82
CA PRO A 45 16.81 -9.41 17.94
C PRO A 45 15.83 -10.57 17.93
N ASN A 46 16.19 -11.67 17.24
CA ASN A 46 15.44 -12.91 17.33
C ASN A 46 15.65 -13.52 18.74
N PRO A 47 14.57 -13.77 19.52
CA PRO A 47 14.71 -14.34 20.87
C PRO A 47 15.15 -15.81 20.88
N ASN A 48 15.02 -16.54 19.76
CA ASN A 48 15.36 -17.96 19.64
C ASN A 48 16.14 -18.24 18.33
N PRO A 49 17.36 -17.69 18.17
CA PRO A 49 18.09 -17.78 16.90
C PRO A 49 18.61 -19.20 16.59
N GLU A 50 18.64 -20.08 17.57
CA GLU A 50 19.04 -21.49 17.46
C GLU A 50 17.92 -22.41 16.94
N ARG A 51 16.70 -21.89 16.80
CA ARG A 51 15.54 -22.65 16.34
C ARG A 51 15.14 -22.27 14.94
N ASP A 52 14.74 -23.28 14.17
CA ASP A 52 14.02 -23.07 12.92
C ASP A 52 12.52 -23.00 13.19
N TYR A 53 11.93 -21.84 12.97
CA TYR A 53 10.49 -21.63 13.02
C TYR A 53 10.06 -20.63 11.94
N LEU A 54 8.80 -20.75 11.54
CA LEU A 54 8.21 -19.85 10.55
C LEU A 54 7.46 -18.73 11.26
N ILE A 55 7.58 -17.52 10.68
CA ILE A 55 6.73 -16.38 11.02
C ILE A 55 5.87 -16.09 9.79
N ASP A 56 4.56 -16.21 9.97
CA ASP A 56 3.55 -15.88 8.96
C ASP A 56 2.83 -14.60 9.35
N ILE A 57 2.91 -13.58 8.49
CA ILE A 57 2.25 -12.30 8.68
C ILE A 57 1.28 -12.09 7.52
N THR A 58 0.03 -11.79 7.84
CA THR A 58 -1.00 -11.43 6.86
C THR A 58 -1.46 -10.00 7.07
N TYR A 59 -1.39 -9.19 6.03
CA TYR A 59 -1.85 -7.81 6.02
C TYR A 59 -2.94 -7.65 4.96
N PRO A 60 -4.24 -7.70 5.34
CA PRO A 60 -5.37 -7.77 4.41
C PRO A 60 -5.80 -6.42 3.82
N GLU A 61 -5.34 -5.31 4.38
CA GLU A 61 -5.79 -3.96 4.02
C GLU A 61 -4.74 -3.17 3.22
N PHE A 62 -3.91 -3.88 2.44
CA PHE A 62 -2.91 -3.21 1.62
C PHE A 62 -3.58 -2.40 0.49
N THR A 63 -3.10 -1.19 0.30
CA THR A 63 -3.57 -0.29 -0.77
C THR A 63 -2.38 0.41 -1.42
N CYS A 64 -2.41 0.51 -2.75
CA CYS A 64 -1.55 1.38 -3.54
C CYS A 64 -2.35 2.00 -4.68
N LEU A 65 -1.74 2.87 -5.48
CA LEU A 65 -2.39 3.48 -6.63
C LEU A 65 -1.83 2.89 -7.92
N CYS A 66 -2.72 2.56 -8.86
CA CYS A 66 -2.32 2.11 -10.19
C CYS A 66 -1.50 3.21 -10.89
N PRO A 67 -0.29 2.92 -11.39
CA PRO A 67 0.57 3.94 -11.99
C PRO A 67 0.00 4.52 -13.30
N ARG A 68 -0.93 3.83 -13.94
CA ARG A 68 -1.56 4.27 -15.19
C ARG A 68 -2.83 5.07 -14.95
N SER A 69 -3.72 4.61 -14.09
CA SER A 69 -5.05 5.20 -13.90
C SER A 69 -5.19 6.06 -12.65
N GLY A 70 -4.27 5.91 -11.67
CA GLY A 70 -4.39 6.54 -10.35
C GLY A 70 -5.49 5.95 -9.47
N TYR A 71 -6.23 4.92 -9.91
CA TYR A 71 -7.20 4.24 -9.06
C TYR A 71 -6.52 3.40 -7.98
N PRO A 72 -7.15 3.26 -6.80
CA PRO A 72 -6.62 2.40 -5.75
C PRO A 72 -6.70 0.93 -6.15
N ASP A 73 -5.60 0.23 -5.93
CA ASP A 73 -5.49 -1.22 -5.98
C ASP A 73 -5.44 -1.76 -4.54
N PHE A 74 -6.20 -2.80 -4.26
CA PHE A 74 -6.30 -3.43 -2.93
C PHE A 74 -5.72 -4.83 -2.97
N ALA A 75 -5.04 -5.23 -1.90
CA ALA A 75 -4.43 -6.55 -1.81
C ALA A 75 -4.37 -7.06 -0.37
N THR A 76 -4.20 -8.38 -0.25
CA THR A 76 -3.66 -9.00 0.95
C THR A 76 -2.18 -9.28 0.74
N ILE A 77 -1.33 -8.69 1.55
CA ILE A 77 0.11 -9.01 1.58
C ILE A 77 0.32 -10.13 2.59
N ARG A 78 0.97 -11.21 2.16
CA ARG A 78 1.42 -12.29 3.04
C ARG A 78 2.94 -12.34 3.02
N ILE A 79 3.52 -12.43 4.20
CA ILE A 79 4.98 -12.47 4.42
C ILE A 79 5.25 -13.71 5.27
N THR A 80 5.97 -14.67 4.71
CA THR A 80 6.38 -15.88 5.39
C THR A 80 7.90 -15.91 5.43
N TYR A 81 8.50 -16.04 6.61
CA TYR A 81 9.95 -16.11 6.71
C TYR A 81 10.44 -16.97 7.88
N THR A 82 11.63 -17.56 7.70
CA THR A 82 12.40 -18.21 8.77
C THR A 82 13.44 -17.21 9.26
N PRO A 83 13.31 -16.67 10.50
CA PRO A 83 14.26 -15.69 10.99
C PRO A 83 15.62 -16.31 11.25
N ASP A 84 16.70 -15.54 11.03
CA ASP A 84 18.03 -15.84 11.55
C ASP A 84 18.24 -15.08 12.87
N LYS A 85 18.97 -13.99 12.86
CA LYS A 85 19.29 -13.18 14.06
C LYS A 85 18.29 -12.07 14.36
N LYS A 86 17.32 -11.85 13.47
CA LYS A 86 16.45 -10.67 13.50
C LYS A 86 15.00 -11.01 13.18
N VAL A 87 14.08 -10.31 13.84
CA VAL A 87 12.64 -10.32 13.54
C VAL A 87 12.14 -8.90 13.27
N VAL A 88 11.08 -8.77 12.47
CA VAL A 88 10.46 -7.46 12.18
C VAL A 88 9.57 -7.02 13.33
N GLU A 89 9.59 -5.73 13.68
CA GLU A 89 8.64 -5.13 14.60
C GLU A 89 7.32 -4.86 13.87
N LEU A 90 6.20 -5.37 14.41
CA LEU A 90 4.92 -5.44 13.68
C LEU A 90 4.24 -4.08 13.50
N LYS A 91 4.37 -3.16 14.45
CA LYS A 91 3.78 -1.82 14.33
C LYS A 91 4.49 -1.02 13.24
N SER A 92 5.80 -1.08 13.18
CA SER A 92 6.60 -0.43 12.15
C SER A 92 6.33 -1.03 10.76
N LEU A 93 6.21 -2.36 10.67
CA LEU A 93 5.82 -3.05 9.44
C LEU A 93 4.45 -2.58 8.96
N LYS A 94 3.45 -2.49 9.85
CA LYS A 94 2.13 -1.96 9.51
C LYS A 94 2.21 -0.55 8.92
N LEU A 95 2.98 0.34 9.54
CA LEU A 95 3.15 1.71 9.06
C LEU A 95 3.88 1.75 7.71
N TYR A 96 4.91 0.91 7.53
CA TYR A 96 5.63 0.77 6.27
C TYR A 96 4.68 0.32 5.14
N LEU A 97 3.88 -0.73 5.35
CA LEU A 97 2.91 -1.20 4.36
C LEU A 97 1.84 -0.15 4.05
N ASN A 98 1.39 0.60 5.06
CA ASN A 98 0.45 1.72 4.86
C ASN A 98 1.06 2.90 4.08
N SER A 99 2.38 3.04 4.02
CA SER A 99 3.02 4.15 3.28
C SER A 99 2.82 4.06 1.76
N PHE A 100 2.45 2.89 1.25
CA PHE A 100 2.17 2.71 -0.18
C PHE A 100 0.80 3.23 -0.63
N ARG A 101 -0.13 3.52 0.28
CA ARG A 101 -1.53 3.86 -0.04
C ARG A 101 -1.71 5.05 -0.99
N ASP A 102 -0.75 5.99 -1.00
CA ASP A 102 -0.77 7.19 -1.82
C ASP A 102 0.34 7.13 -2.92
N GLN A 103 0.96 5.96 -3.13
CA GLN A 103 2.04 5.79 -4.09
C GLN A 103 1.55 5.11 -5.37
N ASN A 104 1.92 5.69 -6.52
CA ASN A 104 1.69 5.07 -7.82
C ASN A 104 2.74 4.00 -8.08
N VAL A 105 2.35 2.73 -7.94
CA VAL A 105 3.26 1.59 -8.06
C VAL A 105 2.52 0.37 -8.60
N SER A 106 3.14 -0.40 -9.51
CA SER A 106 2.54 -1.63 -10.05
C SER A 106 2.55 -2.76 -9.03
N HIS A 107 1.67 -3.74 -9.23
CA HIS A 107 1.57 -4.95 -8.40
C HIS A 107 2.92 -5.68 -8.28
N GLU A 108 3.61 -5.82 -9.41
CA GLU A 108 4.92 -6.45 -9.49
C GLU A 108 5.96 -5.65 -8.72
N SER A 109 6.02 -4.34 -8.97
CA SER A 109 7.02 -3.48 -8.34
C SER A 109 6.87 -3.43 -6.83
N VAL A 110 5.65 -3.24 -6.31
CA VAL A 110 5.45 -3.10 -4.87
C VAL A 110 5.72 -4.41 -4.13
N THR A 111 5.35 -5.57 -4.70
CA THR A 111 5.63 -6.86 -4.08
C THR A 111 7.14 -7.12 -4.00
N ASN A 112 7.89 -6.81 -5.08
CA ASN A 112 9.34 -6.91 -5.08
C ASN A 112 10.00 -5.91 -4.12
N LEU A 113 9.55 -4.66 -4.05
CA LEU A 113 10.06 -3.66 -3.10
C LEU A 113 9.90 -4.11 -1.64
N ILE A 114 8.73 -4.66 -1.28
CA ILE A 114 8.49 -5.19 0.06
C ILE A 114 9.46 -6.35 0.36
N PHE A 115 9.62 -7.26 -0.60
CA PHE A 115 10.56 -8.38 -0.47
C PHE A 115 12.00 -7.90 -0.27
N ASP A 116 12.48 -6.98 -1.09
CA ASP A 116 13.86 -6.49 -1.04
C ASP A 116 14.17 -5.75 0.27
N VAL A 117 13.23 -4.92 0.75
CA VAL A 117 13.36 -4.22 2.03
C VAL A 117 13.45 -5.20 3.19
N LEU A 118 12.57 -6.22 3.22
CA LEU A 118 12.58 -7.24 4.28
C LEU A 118 13.84 -8.10 4.20
N LYS A 119 14.23 -8.57 3.02
CA LYS A 119 15.46 -9.34 2.81
C LYS A 119 16.70 -8.60 3.29
N LYS A 120 16.83 -7.32 2.91
CA LYS A 120 17.97 -6.48 3.29
C LYS A 120 18.08 -6.28 4.81
N ASN A 121 16.96 -6.00 5.47
CA ASN A 121 16.94 -5.65 6.89
C ASN A 121 16.99 -6.86 7.82
N LEU A 122 16.22 -7.90 7.50
CA LEU A 122 16.12 -9.12 8.33
C LEU A 122 17.26 -10.10 8.09
N ARG A 123 17.72 -10.22 6.82
CA ARG A 123 18.63 -11.29 6.39
C ARG A 123 18.17 -12.66 6.87
N PRO A 124 16.93 -13.06 6.53
CA PRO A 124 16.35 -14.29 7.03
C PRO A 124 16.96 -15.51 6.34
N ARG A 125 16.76 -16.72 6.89
CA ARG A 125 17.16 -17.98 6.27
C ARG A 125 16.32 -18.33 5.05
N ALA A 126 15.03 -17.98 5.08
CA ALA A 126 14.08 -18.08 3.98
C ALA A 126 13.09 -16.92 4.06
N LEU A 127 12.59 -16.46 2.92
CA LEU A 127 11.59 -15.41 2.82
C LEU A 127 10.72 -15.63 1.58
N GLU A 128 9.42 -15.52 1.75
CA GLU A 128 8.44 -15.40 0.68
C GLU A 128 7.55 -14.17 0.96
N VAL A 129 7.28 -13.38 -0.06
CA VAL A 129 6.29 -12.31 -0.04
C VAL A 129 5.28 -12.54 -1.15
N VAL A 130 4.00 -12.53 -0.80
CA VAL A 130 2.90 -12.71 -1.74
C VAL A 130 2.01 -11.46 -1.72
N GLY A 131 1.89 -10.80 -2.87
CA GLY A 131 0.90 -9.77 -3.14
C GLY A 131 -0.32 -10.38 -3.82
N ASP A 132 -1.39 -10.59 -3.05
CA ASP A 132 -2.65 -11.18 -3.53
C ASP A 132 -3.64 -10.04 -3.79
N PHE A 133 -3.61 -9.49 -5.02
CA PHE A 133 -4.41 -8.34 -5.41
C PHE A 133 -5.86 -8.71 -5.71
N ASN A 134 -6.79 -7.85 -5.30
CA ASN A 134 -8.21 -8.03 -5.58
C ASN A 134 -8.50 -8.02 -7.08
N VAL A 135 -9.55 -8.72 -7.48
CA VAL A 135 -9.99 -8.77 -8.88
C VAL A 135 -10.29 -7.37 -9.40
N ARG A 136 -9.75 -7.07 -10.58
CA ARG A 136 -9.99 -5.81 -11.28
C ARG A 136 -10.23 -6.08 -12.76
N GLY A 137 -11.36 -5.61 -13.29
CA GLY A 137 -11.73 -5.88 -14.68
C GLY A 137 -11.77 -7.38 -15.01
N ASN A 138 -12.25 -8.23 -14.10
CA ASN A 138 -12.27 -9.68 -14.18
C ASN A 138 -10.88 -10.36 -14.20
N VAL A 139 -9.80 -9.61 -13.96
CA VAL A 139 -8.44 -10.17 -13.87
C VAL A 139 -8.00 -10.26 -12.41
N LYS A 140 -7.57 -11.44 -12.00
CA LYS A 140 -6.96 -11.72 -10.70
C LYS A 140 -5.45 -11.77 -10.85
N THR A 141 -4.73 -10.99 -10.05
CA THR A 141 -3.26 -10.97 -10.06
C THR A 141 -2.69 -11.39 -8.71
N VAL A 142 -1.79 -12.33 -8.70
CA VAL A 142 -1.03 -12.76 -7.52
C VAL A 142 0.45 -12.77 -7.86
N ILE A 143 1.23 -11.97 -7.14
CA ILE A 143 2.68 -11.89 -7.30
C ILE A 143 3.34 -12.63 -6.15
N ARG A 144 4.27 -13.54 -6.45
CA ARG A 144 5.06 -14.27 -5.46
C ARG A 144 6.54 -14.02 -5.69
N VAL A 145 7.21 -13.58 -4.63
CA VAL A 145 8.68 -13.39 -4.64
C VAL A 145 9.26 -14.19 -3.49
N LYS A 146 10.24 -15.03 -3.78
CA LYS A 146 10.90 -15.89 -2.77
C LYS A 146 12.41 -16.00 -2.99
N MET A 147 13.13 -16.31 -1.96
CA MET A 147 14.54 -16.73 -1.99
C MET A 147 14.66 -18.16 -1.49
#